data_fe43405e02cca0ff17eaa46d722353de
#
_entry.id   fe43405e02cca0ff17eaa46d722353de
#
_cell.length_a   1.000
_cell.length_b   1.000
_cell.length_c   1.000
_cell.angle_alpha   90.00
_cell.angle_beta   90.00
_cell.angle_gamma   90.00
#
_symmetry.space_group_name_H-M   'P 1'
#
loop_
_entity.id
_entity.type
_entity.pdbx_description
1 polymer ?
#
loop_
_entity_poly.entity_id
_entity_poly.type
_entity_poly.pdbx_seq_one_letter_code
_entity_poly.pdbx_strand_id
1 'polypeptide(L)'
;MKKLLLSLSCLAALGAQADEGMWTLYDLPQAVYERMQLEGYQLPYDQLYKADDAIMKAVVNFSGYCSGVVVSPDGLVFTNHHCGFEAIRSHSTVEHDYMLNGFIANSYDEELPNEGMFVSFMVAQRDITDELPQDIGARVRNDRYEYIDSLEAVMDKEAKAKDPTLRVEINQFFERNRYYATTYRDFRDLRLVFAIPKSMGKFGGETDNWMW
;
A
#
# COMPACT_ATOMS: atom_id res chain seq x y z
N MET A 1 -48.39 -11.69 9.14
CA MET A 1 -47.25 -12.14 8.30
C MET A 1 -46.22 -11.05 8.07
N LYS A 2 -46.51 -9.85 7.53
CA LYS A 2 -45.52 -8.78 7.26
C LYS A 2 -44.74 -8.32 8.52
N LYS A 3 -45.40 -8.19 9.66
CA LYS A 3 -44.76 -7.80 10.96
C LYS A 3 -43.83 -8.89 11.52
N LEU A 4 -44.16 -10.16 11.29
CA LEU A 4 -43.34 -11.28 11.71
C LEU A 4 -42.09 -11.41 10.84
N LEU A 5 -42.19 -11.18 9.53
CA LEU A 5 -41.08 -11.12 8.60
C LEU A 5 -40.12 -9.95 8.92
N LEU A 6 -40.67 -8.77 9.26
CA LEU A 6 -39.86 -7.61 9.67
C LEU A 6 -39.08 -7.89 10.96
N SER A 7 -39.73 -8.53 11.96
CA SER A 7 -39.08 -8.91 13.22
C SER A 7 -37.98 -9.97 12.99
N LEU A 8 -38.20 -10.91 12.11
CA LEU A 8 -37.19 -11.93 11.76
C LEU A 8 -36.01 -11.34 11.01
N SER A 9 -36.26 -10.37 10.11
CA SER A 9 -35.20 -9.62 9.42
C SER A 9 -34.34 -8.77 10.37
N CYS A 10 -34.96 -8.13 11.36
CA CYS A 10 -34.25 -7.38 12.38
C CYS A 10 -33.42 -8.29 13.31
N LEU A 11 -33.91 -9.48 13.66
CA LEU A 11 -33.16 -10.46 14.43
C LEU A 11 -31.97 -11.05 13.63
N ALA A 12 -32.13 -11.27 12.34
CA ALA A 12 -31.04 -11.73 11.46
C ALA A 12 -29.96 -10.66 11.28
N ALA A 13 -30.33 -9.36 11.25
CA ALA A 13 -29.38 -8.25 11.16
C ALA A 13 -28.54 -8.07 12.46
N LEU A 14 -29.06 -8.48 13.63
CA LEU A 14 -28.32 -8.42 14.89
C LEU A 14 -27.20 -9.48 15.00
N GLY A 15 -27.22 -10.50 14.13
CA GLY A 15 -26.19 -11.53 14.05
C GLY A 15 -25.11 -11.27 12.98
N ALA A 16 -25.29 -10.24 12.15
CA ALA A 16 -24.29 -9.86 11.14
C ALA A 16 -23.21 -9.01 11.83
N GLN A 17 -22.16 -9.66 12.33
CA GLN A 17 -20.94 -8.98 12.75
C GLN A 17 -20.04 -8.86 11.51
N ALA A 18 -19.78 -7.62 11.10
CA ALA A 18 -18.70 -7.33 10.16
C ALA A 18 -17.42 -7.14 10.97
N ASP A 19 -16.32 -7.71 10.51
CA ASP A 19 -15.01 -7.40 11.08
C ASP A 19 -14.65 -5.96 10.74
N GLU A 20 -14.32 -5.17 11.75
CA GLU A 20 -14.07 -3.74 11.60
C GLU A 20 -12.57 -3.45 11.71
N GLY A 21 -12.17 -2.43 10.97
CA GLY A 21 -10.88 -1.77 11.10
C GLY A 21 -9.87 -2.14 10.00
N MET A 22 -9.01 -1.17 9.72
CA MET A 22 -7.77 -1.35 8.98
C MET A 22 -6.62 -1.32 10.00
N TRP A 23 -6.27 -2.50 10.49
CA TRP A 23 -5.21 -2.64 11.48
C TRP A 23 -3.84 -2.57 10.82
N THR A 24 -2.93 -1.81 11.43
CA THR A 24 -1.53 -1.84 11.00
C THR A 24 -0.89 -3.14 11.47
N LEU A 25 -0.07 -3.76 10.62
CA LEU A 25 0.67 -4.97 11.03
C LEU A 25 1.68 -4.70 12.14
N TYR A 26 2.16 -3.47 12.25
CA TYR A 26 3.07 -3.02 13.31
C TYR A 26 2.47 -3.18 14.71
N ASP A 27 1.20 -2.84 14.87
CA ASP A 27 0.51 -2.83 16.17
C ASP A 27 -0.84 -3.56 16.02
N LEU A 28 -0.78 -4.78 15.48
CA LEU A 28 -1.95 -5.63 15.35
C LEU A 28 -2.38 -6.12 16.74
N PRO A 29 -3.61 -5.78 17.21
CA PRO A 29 -4.07 -6.24 18.50
C PRO A 29 -4.13 -7.77 18.58
N GLN A 30 -3.72 -8.34 19.70
CA GLN A 30 -3.73 -9.79 19.93
C GLN A 30 -5.10 -10.43 19.65
N ALA A 31 -6.18 -9.77 20.05
CA ALA A 31 -7.54 -10.24 19.81
C ALA A 31 -7.89 -10.31 18.31
N VAL A 32 -7.36 -9.39 17.50
CA VAL A 32 -7.54 -9.42 16.04
C VAL A 32 -6.78 -10.59 15.45
N TYR A 33 -5.54 -10.81 15.86
CA TYR A 33 -4.74 -11.95 15.39
C TYR A 33 -5.37 -13.29 15.78
N GLU A 34 -5.87 -13.44 17.02
CA GLU A 34 -6.59 -14.63 17.46
C GLU A 34 -7.87 -14.87 16.64
N ARG A 35 -8.58 -13.79 16.29
CA ARG A 35 -9.75 -13.87 15.41
C ARG A 35 -9.36 -14.37 14.02
N MET A 36 -8.29 -13.83 13.42
CA MET A 36 -7.76 -14.30 12.14
C MET A 36 -7.45 -15.80 12.18
N GLN A 37 -6.86 -16.29 13.27
CA GLN A 37 -6.58 -17.71 13.45
C GLN A 37 -7.85 -18.58 13.51
N LEU A 38 -8.89 -18.10 14.20
CA LEU A 38 -10.20 -18.78 14.23
C LEU A 38 -10.85 -18.86 12.84
N GLU A 39 -10.58 -17.92 11.97
CA GLU A 39 -11.05 -17.88 10.59
C GLU A 39 -10.15 -18.62 9.60
N GLY A 40 -9.09 -19.27 10.10
CA GLY A 40 -8.24 -20.16 9.31
C GLY A 40 -6.86 -19.60 8.95
N TYR A 41 -6.48 -18.43 9.49
CA TYR A 41 -5.12 -17.92 9.31
C TYR A 41 -4.12 -18.80 10.08
N GLN A 42 -3.08 -19.31 9.40
CA GLN A 42 -2.18 -20.31 9.95
C GLN A 42 -0.75 -19.83 10.17
N LEU A 43 -0.37 -18.67 9.60
CA LEU A 43 1.00 -18.18 9.73
C LEU A 43 1.24 -17.57 11.12
N PRO A 44 2.40 -17.77 11.72
CA PRO A 44 2.83 -17.07 12.93
C PRO A 44 2.88 -15.56 12.72
N TYR A 45 2.62 -14.78 13.77
CA TYR A 45 2.66 -13.32 13.69
C TYR A 45 4.02 -12.79 13.22
N ASP A 46 5.11 -13.41 13.62
CA ASP A 46 6.44 -13.01 13.20
C ASP A 46 6.65 -13.13 11.68
N GLN A 47 6.05 -14.15 11.05
CA GLN A 47 6.07 -14.28 9.59
C GLN A 47 5.18 -13.24 8.88
N LEU A 48 4.21 -12.67 9.59
CA LEU A 48 3.40 -11.58 9.05
C LEU A 48 4.19 -10.26 9.01
N TYR A 49 4.90 -9.93 10.08
CA TYR A 49 5.51 -8.61 10.27
C TYR A 49 7.02 -8.61 10.60
N LYS A 50 7.47 -9.38 11.60
CA LYS A 50 8.80 -9.17 12.23
C LYS A 50 9.93 -9.95 11.58
N ALA A 51 9.69 -11.15 11.08
CA ALA A 51 10.73 -12.01 10.52
C ALA A 51 11.41 -11.37 9.30
N ASP A 52 12.62 -11.82 8.97
CA ASP A 52 13.37 -11.33 7.81
C ASP A 52 12.69 -11.68 6.49
N ASP A 53 11.93 -12.76 6.47
CA ASP A 53 11.08 -13.23 5.38
C ASP A 53 9.59 -12.91 5.57
N ALA A 54 9.25 -11.95 6.45
CA ALA A 54 7.86 -11.58 6.70
C ALA A 54 7.16 -11.07 5.43
N ILE A 55 5.90 -11.47 5.27
CA ILE A 55 5.05 -11.10 4.10
C ILE A 55 4.99 -9.59 3.91
N MET A 56 4.92 -8.84 5.01
CA MET A 56 4.91 -7.36 4.98
C MET A 56 6.09 -6.78 4.20
N LYS A 57 7.27 -7.43 4.22
CA LYS A 57 8.46 -6.96 3.52
C LYS A 57 8.40 -7.11 2.00
N ALA A 58 7.49 -7.92 1.49
CA ALA A 58 7.22 -8.01 0.06
C ALA A 58 6.28 -6.90 -0.45
N VAL A 59 5.57 -6.21 0.45
CA VAL A 59 4.67 -5.12 0.09
C VAL A 59 5.47 -3.82 -0.04
N VAL A 60 5.27 -3.11 -1.15
CA VAL A 60 5.97 -1.85 -1.43
C VAL A 60 4.98 -0.72 -1.66
N ASN A 61 5.38 0.50 -1.30
CA ASN A 61 4.74 1.71 -1.78
C ASN A 61 5.23 1.96 -3.21
N PHE A 62 4.29 2.04 -4.15
CA PHE A 62 4.58 2.22 -5.57
C PHE A 62 4.40 3.70 -5.92
N SER A 63 5.54 4.39 -6.07
CA SER A 63 5.65 5.80 -6.48
C SER A 63 4.86 6.79 -5.61
N GLY A 64 4.53 6.45 -4.37
CA GLY A 64 3.82 7.33 -3.43
C GLY A 64 2.30 7.39 -3.60
N TYR A 65 1.74 6.72 -4.62
CA TYR A 65 0.30 6.77 -4.90
C TYR A 65 -0.40 5.41 -5.00
N CYS A 66 0.38 4.34 -5.10
CA CYS A 66 -0.15 2.97 -5.18
C CYS A 66 0.61 2.02 -4.24
N SER A 67 0.16 0.79 -4.16
CA SER A 67 0.90 -0.32 -3.58
C SER A 67 1.25 -1.35 -4.63
N GLY A 68 2.33 -2.10 -4.37
CA GLY A 68 2.76 -3.22 -5.17
C GLY A 68 3.25 -4.35 -4.28
N VAL A 69 3.54 -5.47 -4.89
CA VAL A 69 4.11 -6.64 -4.21
C VAL A 69 5.30 -7.18 -5.00
N VAL A 70 6.40 -7.43 -4.30
CA VAL A 70 7.57 -8.10 -4.86
C VAL A 70 7.30 -9.59 -4.91
N VAL A 71 7.48 -10.20 -6.09
CA VAL A 71 7.12 -11.61 -6.35
C VAL A 71 8.30 -12.45 -6.82
N SER A 72 9.50 -11.86 -6.92
CA SER A 72 10.73 -12.61 -7.26
C SER A 72 11.94 -12.07 -6.51
N PRO A 73 13.00 -12.89 -6.35
CA PRO A 73 14.27 -12.44 -5.78
C PRO A 73 14.99 -11.41 -6.64
N ASP A 74 14.65 -11.29 -7.92
CA ASP A 74 15.25 -10.37 -8.88
C ASP A 74 14.52 -9.01 -8.93
N GLY A 75 13.57 -8.77 -7.99
CA GLY A 75 12.90 -7.48 -7.86
C GLY A 75 11.68 -7.30 -8.77
N LEU A 76 11.07 -8.37 -9.29
CA LEU A 76 9.81 -8.24 -10.04
C LEU A 76 8.69 -7.75 -9.13
N VAL A 77 8.09 -6.61 -9.48
CA VAL A 77 7.00 -5.98 -8.73
C VAL A 77 5.72 -6.06 -9.53
N PHE A 78 4.66 -6.56 -8.90
CA PHE A 78 3.30 -6.50 -9.42
C PHE A 78 2.54 -5.35 -8.77
N THR A 79 1.79 -4.62 -9.59
CA THR A 79 0.87 -3.58 -9.14
C THR A 79 -0.40 -3.60 -9.99
N ASN A 80 -1.39 -2.79 -9.65
CA ASN A 80 -2.61 -2.67 -10.45
C ASN A 80 -2.33 -1.99 -11.79
N HIS A 81 -3.10 -2.35 -12.82
CA HIS A 81 -2.94 -1.78 -14.16
C HIS A 81 -3.04 -0.25 -14.16
N HIS A 82 -4.00 0.34 -13.45
CA HIS A 82 -4.15 1.79 -13.37
C HIS A 82 -2.94 2.49 -12.71
N CYS A 83 -2.20 1.81 -11.86
CA CYS A 83 -0.98 2.35 -11.26
C CYS A 83 0.18 2.45 -12.27
N GLY A 84 0.25 1.52 -13.21
CA GLY A 84 1.23 1.48 -14.30
C GLY A 84 0.77 2.17 -15.59
N PHE A 85 -0.47 2.69 -15.64
CA PHE A 85 -1.10 3.19 -16.86
C PHE A 85 -0.24 4.24 -17.59
N GLU A 86 0.26 5.25 -16.88
CA GLU A 86 1.08 6.30 -17.46
C GLU A 86 2.44 5.77 -17.94
N ALA A 87 3.03 4.80 -17.25
CA ALA A 87 4.26 4.13 -17.71
C ALA A 87 4.01 3.40 -19.03
N ILE A 88 2.94 2.61 -19.13
CA ILE A 88 2.60 1.90 -20.37
C ILE A 88 2.31 2.90 -21.49
N ARG A 89 1.54 3.97 -21.20
CA ARG A 89 1.18 4.99 -22.16
C ARG A 89 2.40 5.76 -22.69
N SER A 90 3.35 6.11 -21.83
CA SER A 90 4.54 6.88 -22.22
C SER A 90 5.47 6.12 -23.17
N HIS A 91 5.44 4.79 -23.11
CA HIS A 91 6.21 3.93 -24.01
C HIS A 91 5.42 3.49 -25.26
N SER A 92 4.11 3.74 -25.31
CA SER A 92 3.29 3.36 -26.46
C SER A 92 3.46 4.35 -27.60
N THR A 93 3.63 3.85 -28.82
CA THR A 93 3.66 4.60 -30.07
C THR A 93 2.63 4.04 -31.04
N VAL A 94 2.50 4.64 -32.23
CA VAL A 94 1.62 4.13 -33.29
C VAL A 94 2.13 2.78 -33.80
N GLU A 95 3.44 2.59 -33.85
CA GLU A 95 4.10 1.35 -34.30
C GLU A 95 4.13 0.28 -33.22
N HIS A 96 4.17 0.69 -31.97
CA HIS A 96 4.23 -0.17 -30.78
C HIS A 96 3.19 0.24 -29.76
N ASP A 97 1.94 -0.09 -30.03
CA ASP A 97 0.82 0.22 -29.12
C ASP A 97 0.76 -0.79 -27.95
N TYR A 98 1.57 -0.54 -26.92
CA TYR A 98 1.59 -1.37 -25.71
C TYR A 98 0.32 -1.28 -24.88
N MET A 99 -0.43 -0.16 -25.00
CA MET A 99 -1.75 -0.03 -24.37
C MET A 99 -2.76 -1.01 -24.98
N LEU A 100 -2.71 -1.21 -26.28
CA LEU A 100 -3.62 -2.11 -26.99
C LEU A 100 -3.17 -3.57 -26.94
N ASN A 101 -1.89 -3.81 -27.24
CA ASN A 101 -1.34 -5.13 -27.51
C ASN A 101 -0.65 -5.76 -26.31
N GLY A 102 -0.39 -4.98 -25.25
CA GLY A 102 0.43 -5.39 -24.12
C GLY A 102 1.92 -5.31 -24.45
N PHE A 103 2.74 -5.64 -23.47
CA PHE A 103 4.19 -5.64 -23.57
C PHE A 103 4.78 -6.78 -22.73
N ILE A 104 5.85 -7.38 -23.19
CA ILE A 104 6.67 -8.30 -22.42
C ILE A 104 8.14 -8.14 -22.83
N ALA A 105 9.00 -7.90 -21.84
CA ALA A 105 10.44 -7.95 -22.01
C ALA A 105 10.92 -9.41 -21.86
N ASN A 106 11.66 -9.93 -22.83
CA ASN A 106 12.23 -11.27 -22.81
C ASN A 106 13.66 -11.29 -22.27
N SER A 107 14.25 -10.11 -22.07
CA SER A 107 15.59 -9.91 -21.49
C SER A 107 15.67 -8.56 -20.78
N TYR A 108 16.68 -8.37 -19.93
CA TYR A 108 16.93 -7.10 -19.25
C TYR A 108 17.16 -5.92 -20.22
N ASP A 109 17.69 -6.18 -21.42
CA ASP A 109 17.92 -5.14 -22.42
C ASP A 109 16.63 -4.63 -23.08
N GLU A 110 15.55 -5.41 -22.99
CA GLU A 110 14.24 -5.03 -23.52
C GLU A 110 13.38 -4.29 -22.48
N GLU A 111 13.81 -4.22 -21.22
CA GLU A 111 13.07 -3.52 -20.17
C GLU A 111 13.04 -2.02 -20.42
N LEU A 112 11.86 -1.41 -20.24
CA LEU A 112 11.65 0.01 -20.55
C LEU A 112 11.76 0.86 -19.28
N PRO A 113 12.77 1.76 -19.18
CA PRO A 113 12.98 2.57 -17.98
C PRO A 113 11.88 3.60 -17.78
N ASN A 114 11.42 3.76 -16.51
CA ASN A 114 10.39 4.75 -16.14
C ASN A 114 11.02 5.84 -15.28
N GLU A 115 11.40 6.94 -15.90
CA GLU A 115 11.98 8.09 -15.21
C GLU A 115 11.00 8.68 -14.16
N GLY A 116 11.53 8.98 -13.00
CA GLY A 116 10.75 9.57 -11.89
C GLY A 116 9.92 8.59 -11.07
N MET A 117 9.76 7.36 -11.52
CA MET A 117 9.10 6.32 -10.74
C MET A 117 10.05 5.66 -9.73
N PHE A 118 9.49 5.19 -8.62
CA PHE A 118 10.23 4.49 -7.58
C PHE A 118 9.36 3.50 -6.83
N VAL A 119 9.99 2.57 -6.13
CA VAL A 119 9.36 1.73 -5.13
C VAL A 119 10.01 1.95 -3.78
N SER A 120 9.21 1.99 -2.73
CA SER A 120 9.68 2.17 -1.36
C SER A 120 9.36 0.95 -0.53
N PHE A 121 10.40 0.38 0.07
CA PHE A 121 10.27 -0.68 1.06
C PHE A 121 10.19 -0.08 2.45
N MET A 122 9.22 -0.51 3.23
CA MET A 122 9.14 -0.12 4.64
C MET A 122 10.27 -0.80 5.42
N VAL A 123 11.17 -0.01 5.97
CA VAL A 123 12.30 -0.48 6.80
C VAL A 123 11.92 -0.53 8.27
N ALA A 124 11.19 0.48 8.75
CA ALA A 124 10.73 0.58 10.12
C ALA A 124 9.46 1.43 10.21
N GLN A 125 8.66 1.15 11.21
CA GLN A 125 7.53 1.98 11.59
C GLN A 125 7.53 2.14 13.11
N ARG A 126 7.20 3.34 13.59
CA ARG A 126 7.20 3.69 15.01
C ARG A 126 6.01 4.57 15.35
N ASP A 127 5.26 4.20 16.39
CA ASP A 127 4.23 5.07 16.96
C ASP A 127 4.90 6.29 17.63
N ILE A 128 4.52 7.48 17.21
CA ILE A 128 5.01 8.77 17.72
C ILE A 128 3.90 9.59 18.36
N THR A 129 2.73 9.00 18.58
CA THR A 129 1.54 9.70 19.08
C THR A 129 1.83 10.44 20.37
N ASP A 130 2.52 9.79 21.31
CA ASP A 130 2.83 10.36 22.62
C ASP A 130 3.98 11.42 22.58
N GLU A 131 4.68 11.52 21.45
CA GLU A 131 5.74 12.52 21.22
C GLU A 131 5.16 13.84 20.68
N LEU A 132 3.91 13.82 20.21
CA LEU A 132 3.24 15.00 19.66
C LEU A 132 2.56 15.84 20.74
N PRO A 133 2.33 17.14 20.49
CA PRO A 133 1.51 17.96 21.38
C PRO A 133 0.14 17.37 21.59
N GLN A 134 -0.35 17.35 22.83
CA GLN A 134 -1.66 16.77 23.19
C GLN A 134 -2.84 17.40 22.43
N ASP A 135 -2.69 18.66 21.99
CA ASP A 135 -3.70 19.39 21.22
C ASP A 135 -3.62 19.14 19.71
N ILE A 136 -2.67 18.33 19.23
CA ILE A 136 -2.40 18.17 17.78
C ILE A 136 -3.66 17.79 16.99
N GLY A 137 -4.48 16.90 17.53
CA GLY A 137 -5.72 16.47 16.90
C GLY A 137 -6.81 17.56 16.84
N ALA A 138 -6.79 18.51 17.77
CA ALA A 138 -7.74 19.60 17.87
C ALA A 138 -7.34 20.84 17.05
N ARG A 139 -6.08 20.94 16.62
CA ARG A 139 -5.60 22.07 15.82
C ARG A 139 -6.35 22.18 14.51
N VAL A 140 -6.49 23.43 14.02
CA VAL A 140 -6.99 23.66 12.67
C VAL A 140 -6.10 22.96 11.64
N ARG A 141 -6.68 22.60 10.50
CA ARG A 141 -6.03 21.71 9.52
C ARG A 141 -4.63 22.21 9.12
N ASN A 142 -4.50 23.47 8.77
CA ASN A 142 -3.23 24.01 8.27
C ASN A 142 -2.13 23.97 9.33
N ASP A 143 -2.41 24.45 10.55
CA ASP A 143 -1.43 24.46 11.65
C ASP A 143 -0.96 23.06 12.01
N ARG A 144 -1.87 22.07 11.92
CA ARG A 144 -1.53 20.68 12.14
C ARG A 144 -0.60 20.13 11.06
N TYR A 145 -0.93 20.40 9.78
CA TYR A 145 -0.08 19.96 8.67
C TYR A 145 1.30 20.62 8.72
N GLU A 146 1.39 21.92 8.93
CA GLU A 146 2.67 22.62 9.07
C GLU A 146 3.55 22.04 10.18
N TYR A 147 2.93 21.70 11.32
CA TYR A 147 3.68 21.05 12.41
C TYR A 147 4.18 19.66 12.00
N ILE A 148 3.30 18.82 11.43
CA ILE A 148 3.64 17.46 11.01
C ILE A 148 4.72 17.50 9.92
N ASP A 149 4.58 18.33 8.91
CA ASP A 149 5.54 18.49 7.81
C ASP A 149 6.92 18.96 8.33
N SER A 150 6.92 19.87 9.31
CA SER A 150 8.16 20.32 9.96
C SER A 150 8.86 19.20 10.73
N LEU A 151 8.09 18.40 11.47
CA LEU A 151 8.61 17.26 12.22
C LEU A 151 9.12 16.16 11.26
N GLU A 152 8.37 15.86 10.22
CA GLU A 152 8.75 14.92 9.16
C GLU A 152 10.07 15.33 8.51
N ALA A 153 10.23 16.62 8.16
CA ALA A 153 11.45 17.12 7.55
C ALA A 153 12.68 16.95 8.47
N VAL A 154 12.50 17.11 9.79
CA VAL A 154 13.58 16.86 10.77
C VAL A 154 13.94 15.39 10.80
N MET A 155 12.95 14.50 10.94
CA MET A 155 13.16 13.05 10.98
C MET A 155 13.75 12.52 9.67
N ASP A 156 13.30 13.02 8.54
CA ASP A 156 13.81 12.67 7.20
C ASP A 156 15.29 13.08 7.05
N LYS A 157 15.64 14.27 7.48
CA LYS A 157 17.03 14.74 7.49
C LYS A 157 17.94 13.88 8.38
N GLU A 158 17.47 13.49 9.56
CA GLU A 158 18.20 12.60 10.45
C GLU A 158 18.37 11.19 9.88
N ALA A 159 17.37 10.66 9.22
CA ALA A 159 17.44 9.37 8.54
C ALA A 159 18.44 9.41 7.38
N LYS A 160 18.35 10.42 6.51
CA LYS A 160 19.26 10.63 5.37
C LYS A 160 20.72 10.88 5.79
N ALA A 161 20.96 11.45 6.96
CA ALA A 161 22.30 11.60 7.50
C ALA A 161 22.95 10.24 7.85
N LYS A 162 22.14 9.21 8.13
CA LYS A 162 22.61 7.84 8.40
C LYS A 162 22.74 7.03 7.12
N ASP A 163 21.76 7.13 6.23
CA ASP A 163 21.70 6.45 4.93
C ASP A 163 20.91 7.33 3.95
N PRO A 164 21.55 7.87 2.89
CA PRO A 164 20.90 8.76 1.93
C PRO A 164 19.71 8.12 1.16
N THR A 165 19.60 6.81 1.17
CA THR A 165 18.50 6.08 0.52
C THR A 165 17.24 6.02 1.38
N LEU A 166 17.32 6.43 2.65
CA LEU A 166 16.19 6.44 3.56
C LEU A 166 15.34 7.70 3.37
N ARG A 167 14.05 7.53 3.63
CA ARG A 167 13.04 8.59 3.64
C ARG A 167 12.06 8.32 4.77
N VAL A 168 11.63 9.38 5.46
CA VAL A 168 10.64 9.27 6.54
C VAL A 168 9.36 9.96 6.12
N GLU A 169 8.23 9.35 6.43
CA GLU A 169 6.89 9.92 6.32
C GLU A 169 6.16 9.79 7.65
N ILE A 170 5.38 10.80 8.02
CA ILE A 170 4.49 10.75 9.17
C ILE A 170 3.05 10.55 8.69
N ASN A 171 2.49 9.39 9.01
CA ASN A 171 1.14 9.01 8.62
C ASN A 171 0.16 9.12 9.79
N GLN A 172 -1.05 9.64 9.50
CA GLN A 172 -2.14 9.76 10.45
C GLN A 172 -3.11 8.59 10.28
N PHE A 173 -3.41 7.88 11.38
CA PHE A 173 -4.30 6.73 11.39
C PHE A 173 -5.46 6.94 12.37
N PHE A 174 -6.51 6.12 12.23
CA PHE A 174 -7.66 6.07 13.13
C PHE A 174 -8.25 7.46 13.42
N GLU A 175 -8.61 8.18 12.36
CA GLU A 175 -9.16 9.53 12.45
C GLU A 175 -8.26 10.52 13.25
N ARG A 176 -6.94 10.37 13.14
CA ARG A 176 -5.93 11.18 13.83
C ARG A 176 -5.74 10.85 15.32
N ASN A 177 -6.18 9.69 15.74
CA ASN A 177 -5.92 9.20 17.09
C ASN A 177 -4.52 8.56 17.24
N ARG A 178 -3.86 8.25 16.11
CA ARG A 178 -2.51 7.70 16.07
C ARG A 178 -1.68 8.33 14.96
N TYR A 179 -0.39 8.48 15.23
CA TYR A 179 0.60 8.99 14.30
C TYR A 179 1.80 8.06 14.26
N TYR A 180 2.17 7.64 13.07
CA TYR A 180 3.29 6.73 12.88
C TYR A 180 4.35 7.39 12.00
N ALA A 181 5.61 7.39 12.48
CA ALA A 181 6.76 7.68 11.64
C ALA A 181 7.20 6.41 10.93
N THR A 182 7.08 6.39 9.62
CA THR A 182 7.45 5.25 8.77
C THR A 182 8.72 5.59 8.01
N THR A 183 9.75 4.75 8.16
CA THR A 183 11.00 4.87 7.42
C THR A 183 10.96 3.95 6.21
N TYR A 184 11.20 4.51 5.04
CA TYR A 184 11.26 3.81 3.77
C TYR A 184 12.68 3.81 3.20
N ARG A 185 12.97 2.81 2.38
CA ARG A 185 14.09 2.81 1.46
C ARG A 185 13.58 2.84 0.03
N ASP A 186 14.00 3.85 -0.73
CA ASP A 186 13.56 4.09 -2.09
C ASP A 186 14.51 3.45 -3.11
N PHE A 187 13.96 2.76 -4.10
CA PHE A 187 14.65 2.27 -5.28
C PHE A 187 14.07 2.94 -6.52
N ARG A 188 14.92 3.58 -7.34
CA ARG A 188 14.49 4.52 -8.41
C ARG A 188 14.70 4.01 -9.84
N ASP A 189 15.42 2.92 -10.04
CA ASP A 189 15.52 2.30 -11.38
C ASP A 189 14.33 1.33 -11.56
N LEU A 190 13.17 1.90 -11.89
CA LEU A 190 11.96 1.14 -12.14
C LEU A 190 11.73 0.98 -13.63
N ARG A 191 11.51 -0.26 -14.07
CA ARG A 191 11.37 -0.59 -15.49
C ARG A 191 10.07 -1.33 -15.76
N LEU A 192 9.42 -1.01 -16.88
CA LEU A 192 8.28 -1.77 -17.36
C LEU A 192 8.80 -3.06 -17.99
N VAL A 193 8.37 -4.20 -17.44
CA VAL A 193 8.76 -5.53 -17.92
C VAL A 193 7.58 -6.31 -18.47
N PHE A 194 6.36 -5.96 -18.06
CA PHE A 194 5.15 -6.61 -18.51
C PHE A 194 3.95 -5.67 -18.42
N ALA A 195 3.11 -5.69 -19.46
CA ALA A 195 1.79 -5.07 -19.46
C ALA A 195 0.81 -5.99 -20.17
N ILE A 196 -0.36 -6.20 -19.58
CA ILE A 196 -1.41 -7.02 -20.22
C ILE A 196 -2.05 -6.28 -21.39
N PRO A 197 -2.45 -6.96 -22.48
CA PRO A 197 -3.17 -6.33 -23.58
C PRO A 197 -4.57 -5.86 -23.13
N LYS A 198 -5.06 -4.79 -23.76
CA LYS A 198 -6.37 -4.19 -23.46
C LYS A 198 -7.53 -5.21 -23.46
N SER A 199 -7.47 -6.20 -24.32
CA SER A 199 -8.48 -7.28 -24.42
C SER A 199 -8.60 -8.10 -23.13
N MET A 200 -7.51 -8.22 -22.35
CA MET A 200 -7.51 -8.87 -21.04
C MET A 200 -7.80 -7.88 -19.90
N GLY A 201 -7.23 -6.68 -19.96
CA GLY A 201 -7.41 -5.67 -18.91
C GLY A 201 -8.83 -5.09 -18.80
N LYS A 202 -9.64 -5.22 -19.85
CA LYS A 202 -11.05 -4.79 -19.87
C LYS A 202 -12.06 -5.93 -19.76
N PHE A 203 -11.65 -7.10 -19.34
CA PHE A 203 -12.56 -8.21 -19.17
C PHE A 203 -13.66 -7.90 -18.14
N GLY A 204 -14.90 -7.94 -18.57
CA GLY A 204 -16.07 -7.72 -17.72
C GLY A 204 -16.50 -6.26 -17.50
N GLY A 205 -15.84 -5.24 -18.11
CA GLY A 205 -16.26 -3.86 -17.95
C GLY A 205 -15.41 -2.83 -18.68
N GLU A 206 -15.81 -1.55 -18.54
CA GLU A 206 -15.10 -0.37 -19.06
C GLU A 206 -14.03 0.16 -18.08
N THR A 207 -13.67 -0.61 -17.07
CA THR A 207 -12.68 -0.24 -16.07
C THR A 207 -11.29 -0.72 -16.49
N ASP A 208 -10.25 -0.04 -15.99
CA ASP A 208 -8.85 -0.42 -16.14
C ASP A 208 -8.40 -1.53 -15.18
N ASN A 209 -9.30 -1.98 -14.33
CA ASN A 209 -9.12 -3.12 -13.44
C ASN A 209 -9.92 -4.33 -13.92
N TRP A 210 -9.46 -5.52 -13.56
CA TRP A 210 -10.20 -6.75 -13.75
C TRP A 210 -11.46 -6.72 -12.89
N MET A 211 -12.62 -6.89 -13.55
CA MET A 211 -13.88 -7.10 -12.87
C MET A 211 -14.36 -8.51 -13.14
N TRP A 212 -14.73 -9.17 -12.07
CA TRP A 212 -15.28 -10.52 -12.08
C TRP A 212 -16.81 -10.50 -12.19
#